data_a5a3e22643488324c6e31e8a6c2d8d41
#
_entry.id   a5a3e22643488324c6e31e8a6c2d8d41
#
_cell.length_a   1.000
_cell.length_b   1.000
_cell.length_c   1.000
_cell.angle_alpha   90.00
_cell.angle_beta   90.00
_cell.angle_gamma   90.00
#
_symmetry.space_group_name_H-M   'P 1'
#
loop_
_entity.id
_entity.type
_entity.pdbx_description
1 polymer ?
#
loop_
_entity_poly.entity_id
_entity_poly.type
_entity_poly.pdbx_seq_one_letter_code
_entity_poly.pdbx_strand_id
1 'polypeptide(L)'
;FVADWHALTTHYDTPEVIESSVWDMVIDWLAAGVDPAQAVLFIQSRVPEHAELHTLLSMITPLGWLERVPTYKDQQEKLSDRDLSTYGFLGYPLLQSADVLIYRAKFVPVGEDQIPHVELMREVARRFNHVYGKEPGFEDKARAAATKMGSRKARLYAELRTRYQEQGDDEALEAARALLNEQQNLSMGDRERLFGYLEGGGRVKIGRA
;
A
#
# COMPACT_ATOMS: atom_id res chain seq x y z
N PHE A 1 8.23 -12.63 -1.84
CA PHE A 1 9.26 -12.38 -2.87
C PHE A 1 10.62 -12.10 -2.24
N VAL A 2 11.68 -12.26 -3.05
CA VAL A 2 13.04 -11.90 -2.66
C VAL A 2 13.26 -10.42 -2.93
N ALA A 3 13.59 -9.65 -1.88
CA ALA A 3 13.72 -8.20 -1.91
C ALA A 3 15.16 -7.78 -2.27
N ASP A 4 15.62 -8.11 -3.48
CA ASP A 4 16.98 -7.84 -3.94
C ASP A 4 17.30 -6.35 -4.09
N TRP A 5 16.34 -5.52 -4.50
CA TRP A 5 16.54 -4.08 -4.52
C TRP A 5 16.66 -3.47 -3.11
N HIS A 6 15.94 -4.03 -2.12
CA HIS A 6 16.15 -3.61 -0.73
C HIS A 6 17.55 -3.97 -0.24
N ALA A 7 18.02 -5.19 -0.53
CA ALA A 7 19.39 -5.60 -0.21
C ALA A 7 20.42 -4.67 -0.86
N LEU A 8 20.17 -4.23 -2.10
CA LEU A 8 21.05 -3.33 -2.83
C LEU A 8 21.20 -1.95 -2.14
N THR A 9 20.23 -1.49 -1.36
CA THR A 9 20.34 -0.19 -0.66
C THR A 9 21.46 -0.14 0.37
N THR A 10 21.88 -1.30 0.89
CA THR A 10 22.97 -1.44 1.86
C THR A 10 24.21 -2.17 1.30
N HIS A 11 24.08 -2.81 0.13
CA HIS A 11 25.15 -3.57 -0.53
C HIS A 11 25.39 -3.08 -1.96
N TYR A 12 25.23 -1.76 -2.18
CA TYR A 12 25.39 -1.17 -3.52
C TYR A 12 26.83 -1.28 -4.06
N ASP A 13 27.82 -1.41 -3.17
CA ASP A 13 29.25 -1.57 -3.45
C ASP A 13 29.71 -3.04 -3.57
N THR A 14 28.86 -3.98 -3.13
CA THR A 14 29.12 -5.43 -3.13
C THR A 14 27.92 -6.23 -3.64
N PRO A 15 27.38 -5.92 -4.84
CA PRO A 15 26.12 -6.51 -5.33
C PRO A 15 26.20 -8.01 -5.61
N GLU A 16 27.40 -8.56 -5.82
CA GLU A 16 27.62 -10.00 -6.05
C GLU A 16 27.19 -10.88 -4.86
N VAL A 17 27.18 -10.32 -3.64
CA VAL A 17 26.71 -11.05 -2.44
C VAL A 17 25.20 -11.28 -2.50
N ILE A 18 24.46 -10.41 -3.19
CA ILE A 18 23.00 -10.51 -3.28
C ILE A 18 22.60 -11.74 -4.09
N GLU A 19 23.26 -12.01 -5.21
CA GLU A 19 22.90 -13.12 -6.09
C GLU A 19 22.99 -14.47 -5.36
N SER A 20 24.08 -14.72 -4.64
CA SER A 20 24.23 -15.96 -3.84
C SER A 20 23.17 -16.05 -2.76
N SER A 21 22.90 -14.96 -2.05
CA SER A 21 21.90 -14.90 -0.97
C SER A 21 20.46 -15.13 -1.48
N VAL A 22 20.15 -14.73 -2.72
CA VAL A 22 18.84 -15.01 -3.35
C VAL A 22 18.61 -16.52 -3.44
N TRP A 23 19.59 -17.28 -3.92
CA TRP A 23 19.46 -18.72 -4.06
C TRP A 23 19.37 -19.44 -2.72
N ASP A 24 20.22 -19.07 -1.77
CA ASP A 24 20.19 -19.64 -0.42
C ASP A 24 18.83 -19.44 0.24
N MET A 25 18.27 -18.21 0.18
CA MET A 25 16.97 -17.91 0.75
C MET A 25 15.82 -18.68 0.09
N VAL A 26 15.83 -18.83 -1.24
CA VAL A 26 14.81 -19.61 -1.95
C VAL A 26 14.90 -21.09 -1.60
N ILE A 27 16.11 -21.63 -1.48
CA ILE A 27 16.32 -23.02 -1.04
C ILE A 27 15.77 -23.23 0.36
N ASP A 28 16.05 -22.31 1.29
CA ASP A 28 15.55 -22.37 2.67
C ASP A 28 14.02 -22.32 2.73
N TRP A 29 13.38 -21.46 1.93
CA TRP A 29 11.92 -21.40 1.87
C TRP A 29 11.31 -22.70 1.37
N LEU A 30 11.86 -23.29 0.33
CA LEU A 30 11.39 -24.59 -0.20
C LEU A 30 11.62 -25.71 0.82
N ALA A 31 12.76 -25.72 1.49
CA ALA A 31 13.08 -26.69 2.54
C ALA A 31 12.15 -26.54 3.76
N ALA A 32 11.76 -25.31 4.09
CA ALA A 32 10.78 -25.03 5.15
C ALA A 32 9.32 -25.38 4.78
N GLY A 33 9.07 -25.79 3.53
CA GLY A 33 7.76 -26.25 3.08
C GLY A 33 6.91 -25.23 2.34
N VAL A 34 7.50 -24.12 1.85
CA VAL A 34 6.80 -23.23 0.93
C VAL A 34 6.57 -23.96 -0.39
N ASP A 35 5.31 -24.20 -0.72
CA ASP A 35 4.91 -24.94 -1.92
C ASP A 35 4.70 -23.97 -3.10
N PRO A 36 5.54 -24.06 -4.18
CA PRO A 36 5.38 -23.21 -5.36
C PRO A 36 4.07 -23.42 -6.13
N ALA A 37 3.36 -24.52 -5.89
CA ALA A 37 2.04 -24.75 -6.46
C ALA A 37 0.95 -23.94 -5.76
N GLN A 38 1.19 -23.46 -4.53
CA GLN A 38 0.25 -22.70 -3.72
C GLN A 38 0.72 -21.26 -3.45
N ALA A 39 2.00 -20.96 -3.61
CA ALA A 39 2.59 -19.66 -3.38
C ALA A 39 3.36 -19.16 -4.62
N VAL A 40 3.25 -17.86 -4.92
CA VAL A 40 4.02 -17.23 -5.98
C VAL A 40 5.36 -16.76 -5.41
N LEU A 41 6.46 -17.39 -5.86
CA LEU A 41 7.80 -16.99 -5.51
C LEU A 41 8.44 -16.21 -6.68
N PHE A 42 8.94 -15.02 -6.40
CA PHE A 42 9.59 -14.18 -7.40
C PHE A 42 10.66 -13.29 -6.78
N ILE A 43 11.52 -12.74 -7.62
CA ILE A 43 12.53 -11.75 -7.25
C ILE A 43 11.95 -10.37 -7.58
N GLN A 44 12.06 -9.43 -6.64
CA GLN A 44 11.50 -8.08 -6.76
C GLN A 44 11.91 -7.38 -8.06
N SER A 45 13.18 -7.44 -8.43
CA SER A 45 13.69 -6.81 -9.65
C SER A 45 13.15 -7.42 -10.97
N ARG A 46 12.47 -8.57 -10.90
CA ARG A 46 11.81 -9.18 -12.06
C ARG A 46 10.37 -8.66 -12.27
N VAL A 47 9.90 -7.84 -11.36
CA VAL A 47 8.59 -7.16 -11.44
C VAL A 47 8.85 -5.65 -11.37
N PRO A 48 9.19 -5.01 -12.51
CA PRO A 48 9.63 -3.61 -12.55
C PRO A 48 8.57 -2.62 -12.04
N GLU A 49 7.31 -3.02 -11.99
CA GLU A 49 6.19 -2.21 -11.48
C GLU A 49 6.40 -1.77 -10.03
N HIS A 50 7.16 -2.51 -9.23
CA HIS A 50 7.58 -2.07 -7.89
C HIS A 50 8.38 -0.76 -7.94
N ALA A 51 9.36 -0.66 -8.84
CA ALA A 51 10.16 0.54 -9.03
C ALA A 51 9.34 1.67 -9.68
N GLU A 52 8.46 1.35 -10.61
CA GLU A 52 7.56 2.32 -11.22
C GLU A 52 6.65 2.97 -10.18
N LEU A 53 6.00 2.15 -9.33
CA LEU A 53 5.17 2.67 -8.24
C LEU A 53 6.00 3.46 -7.22
N HIS A 54 7.18 2.96 -6.82
CA HIS A 54 8.09 3.69 -5.94
C HIS A 54 8.39 5.09 -6.51
N THR A 55 8.69 5.18 -7.81
CA THR A 55 8.96 6.45 -8.49
C THR A 55 7.77 7.39 -8.39
N LEU A 56 6.54 6.91 -8.66
CA LEU A 56 5.32 7.72 -8.53
C LEU A 56 5.09 8.19 -7.09
N LEU A 57 5.31 7.31 -6.11
CA LEU A 57 5.18 7.65 -4.69
C LEU A 57 6.22 8.68 -4.26
N SER A 58 7.44 8.64 -4.80
CA SER A 58 8.52 9.57 -4.48
C SER A 58 8.17 11.02 -4.87
N MET A 59 7.35 11.22 -5.91
CA MET A 59 6.91 12.55 -6.36
C MET A 59 5.98 13.25 -5.35
N ILE A 60 5.36 12.51 -4.46
CA ILE A 60 4.36 13.05 -3.51
C ILE A 60 4.77 12.92 -2.05
N THR A 61 5.81 12.17 -1.74
CA THR A 61 6.21 11.90 -0.36
C THR A 61 7.14 13.00 0.15
N PRO A 62 6.78 13.74 1.23
CA PRO A 62 7.65 14.73 1.82
C PRO A 62 8.93 14.08 2.39
N LEU A 63 10.09 14.67 2.12
CA LEU A 63 11.38 14.19 2.59
C LEU A 63 11.41 13.98 4.12
N GLY A 64 10.86 14.94 4.89
CA GLY A 64 10.79 14.85 6.34
C GLY A 64 9.96 13.69 6.89
N TRP A 65 9.17 12.99 6.06
CA TRP A 65 8.52 11.75 6.49
C TRP A 65 9.52 10.59 6.54
N LEU A 66 10.40 10.51 5.56
CA LEU A 66 11.45 9.49 5.48
C LEU A 66 12.52 9.71 6.55
N GLU A 67 12.95 10.95 6.77
CA GLU A 67 13.95 11.31 7.80
C GLU A 67 13.48 11.03 9.22
N ARG A 68 12.18 10.98 9.47
CA ARG A 68 11.59 10.71 10.79
C ARG A 68 11.37 9.22 11.06
N VAL A 69 11.58 8.34 10.11
CA VAL A 69 11.51 6.90 10.35
C VAL A 69 12.65 6.50 11.30
N PRO A 70 12.35 6.01 12.52
CA PRO A 70 13.37 5.79 13.56
C PRO A 70 14.50 4.86 13.10
N THR A 71 14.14 3.82 12.34
CA THR A 71 15.10 2.83 11.83
C THR A 71 16.16 3.41 10.89
N TYR A 72 15.90 4.56 10.25
CA TYR A 72 16.90 5.25 9.42
C TYR A 72 18.12 5.67 10.24
N LYS A 73 17.90 6.33 11.37
CA LYS A 73 18.98 6.79 12.27
C LYS A 73 19.66 5.63 12.97
N ASP A 74 18.86 4.68 13.48
CA ASP A 74 19.37 3.51 14.20
C ASP A 74 20.27 2.64 13.32
N GLN A 75 19.93 2.52 12.02
CA GLN A 75 20.75 1.76 11.09
C GLN A 75 22.00 2.50 10.66
N GLN A 76 21.98 3.82 10.52
CA GLN A 76 23.19 4.60 10.27
C GLN A 76 24.19 4.45 11.42
N GLU A 77 23.72 4.37 12.68
CA GLU A 77 24.59 4.14 13.84
C GLU A 77 25.13 2.70 13.87
N LYS A 78 24.30 1.69 13.57
CA LYS A 78 24.68 0.26 13.62
C LYS A 78 25.58 -0.17 12.47
N LEU A 79 25.47 0.47 11.32
CA LEU A 79 26.23 0.17 10.10
C LEU A 79 27.22 1.31 9.78
N SER A 80 27.89 1.82 10.81
CA SER A 80 28.84 2.94 10.72
C SER A 80 30.07 2.66 9.86
N ASP A 81 30.32 1.41 9.49
CA ASP A 81 31.35 0.95 8.56
C ASP A 81 30.95 1.15 7.07
N ARG A 82 29.72 1.57 6.81
CA ARG A 82 29.19 1.81 5.46
C ARG A 82 28.69 3.23 5.31
N ASP A 83 28.88 3.81 4.13
CA ASP A 83 28.25 5.09 3.78
C ASP A 83 26.79 4.85 3.36
N LEU A 84 25.88 5.02 4.30
CA LEU A 84 24.44 4.93 4.10
C LEU A 84 23.78 6.29 3.79
N SER A 85 24.59 7.34 3.55
CA SER A 85 24.09 8.67 3.19
C SER A 85 23.63 8.75 1.73
N THR A 86 22.98 7.70 1.26
CA THR A 86 22.49 7.60 -0.12
C THR A 86 20.98 7.82 -0.20
N TYR A 87 20.51 8.30 -1.35
CA TYR A 87 19.08 8.40 -1.62
C TYR A 87 18.38 7.03 -1.55
N GLY A 88 19.02 5.97 -2.04
CA GLY A 88 18.47 4.62 -1.98
C GLY A 88 18.19 4.17 -0.55
N PHE A 89 19.13 4.42 0.37
CA PHE A 89 18.95 4.07 1.75
C PHE A 89 17.90 4.95 2.47
N LEU A 90 17.87 6.26 2.22
CA LEU A 90 16.80 7.13 2.73
C LEU A 90 15.43 6.74 2.19
N GLY A 91 15.37 6.31 0.92
CA GLY A 91 14.14 6.00 0.20
C GLY A 91 13.61 4.57 0.39
N TYR A 92 14.35 3.66 1.06
CA TYR A 92 13.91 2.26 1.15
C TYR A 92 12.55 2.06 1.83
N PRO A 93 12.12 2.86 2.83
CA PRO A 93 10.78 2.70 3.41
C PRO A 93 9.67 3.01 2.42
N LEU A 94 9.97 3.86 1.43
CA LEU A 94 9.03 4.16 0.35
C LEU A 94 8.99 3.04 -0.69
N LEU A 95 10.11 2.39 -0.98
CA LEU A 95 10.15 1.18 -1.81
C LEU A 95 9.35 0.05 -1.13
N GLN A 96 9.50 -0.14 0.17
CA GLN A 96 8.70 -1.09 0.96
C GLN A 96 7.21 -0.74 0.90
N SER A 97 6.87 0.55 0.92
CA SER A 97 5.48 0.98 0.73
C SER A 97 4.94 0.59 -0.65
N ALA A 98 5.74 0.72 -1.70
CA ALA A 98 5.37 0.29 -3.05
C ALA A 98 5.14 -1.22 -3.12
N ASP A 99 6.01 -2.01 -2.50
CA ASP A 99 5.93 -3.48 -2.45
C ASP A 99 4.61 -4.00 -1.89
N VAL A 100 4.05 -3.31 -0.93
CA VAL A 100 2.78 -3.68 -0.29
C VAL A 100 1.57 -3.10 -1.02
N LEU A 101 1.65 -1.81 -1.37
CA LEU A 101 0.52 -1.09 -1.96
C LEU A 101 0.16 -1.56 -3.36
N ILE A 102 1.14 -2.04 -4.14
CA ILE A 102 0.92 -2.57 -5.49
C ILE A 102 -0.01 -3.78 -5.47
N TYR A 103 0.07 -4.61 -4.42
CA TYR A 103 -0.76 -5.80 -4.24
C TYR A 103 -2.03 -5.54 -3.42
N ARG A 104 -2.24 -4.30 -2.93
CA ARG A 104 -3.35 -3.94 -2.05
C ARG A 104 -3.50 -4.90 -0.86
N ALA A 105 -2.36 -5.28 -0.28
CA ALA A 105 -2.31 -6.23 0.81
C ALA A 105 -3.23 -5.81 1.97
N LYS A 106 -4.05 -6.74 2.45
CA LYS A 106 -4.95 -6.51 3.59
C LYS A 106 -4.21 -6.62 4.92
N PHE A 107 -3.25 -7.53 4.99
CA PHE A 107 -2.44 -7.79 6.17
C PHE A 107 -0.97 -7.80 5.78
N VAL A 108 -0.15 -7.22 6.62
CA VAL A 108 1.31 -7.20 6.47
C VAL A 108 1.89 -7.69 7.78
N PRO A 109 2.25 -8.98 7.90
CA PRO A 109 2.86 -9.52 9.10
C PRO A 109 4.27 -8.96 9.25
N VAL A 110 4.52 -8.25 10.34
CA VAL A 110 5.81 -7.59 10.61
C VAL A 110 6.17 -7.67 12.09
N GLY A 111 7.46 -7.52 12.40
CA GLY A 111 7.92 -7.27 13.76
C GLY A 111 7.58 -5.87 14.26
N GLU A 112 7.66 -5.65 15.57
CA GLU A 112 7.36 -4.35 16.20
C GLU A 112 8.23 -3.22 15.67
N ASP A 113 9.47 -3.50 15.31
CA ASP A 113 10.42 -2.57 14.70
C ASP A 113 9.96 -2.03 13.35
N GLN A 114 9.05 -2.73 12.66
CA GLN A 114 8.51 -2.35 11.35
C GLN A 114 7.18 -1.56 11.43
N ILE A 115 6.63 -1.35 12.63
CA ILE A 115 5.40 -0.58 12.80
C ILE A 115 5.51 0.83 12.17
N PRO A 116 6.61 1.60 12.35
CA PRO A 116 6.75 2.92 11.74
C PRO A 116 6.71 2.89 10.21
N HIS A 117 7.21 1.82 9.59
CA HIS A 117 7.14 1.64 8.13
C HIS A 117 5.70 1.40 7.66
N VAL A 118 4.91 0.61 8.40
CA VAL A 118 3.50 0.38 8.09
C VAL A 118 2.67 1.66 8.25
N GLU A 119 3.00 2.49 9.25
CA GLU A 119 2.36 3.81 9.43
C GLU A 119 2.72 4.76 8.28
N LEU A 120 3.99 4.85 7.90
CA LEU A 120 4.41 5.61 6.72
C LEU A 120 3.66 5.16 5.46
N MET A 121 3.56 3.86 5.24
CA MET A 121 2.84 3.27 4.11
C MET A 121 1.37 3.71 4.06
N ARG A 122 0.68 3.76 5.21
CA ARG A 122 -0.69 4.27 5.31
C ARG A 122 -0.78 5.75 4.97
N GLU A 123 0.16 6.57 5.45
CA GLU A 123 0.20 8.00 5.13
C GLU A 123 0.47 8.26 3.65
N VAL A 124 1.39 7.51 3.06
CA VAL A 124 1.69 7.57 1.62
C VAL A 124 0.45 7.19 0.79
N ALA A 125 -0.26 6.13 1.17
CA ALA A 125 -1.49 5.71 0.52
C ALA A 125 -2.59 6.78 0.61
N ARG A 126 -2.79 7.38 1.79
CA ARG A 126 -3.75 8.49 1.98
C ARG A 126 -3.41 9.68 1.08
N ARG A 127 -2.13 10.06 1.06
CA ARG A 127 -1.67 11.19 0.25
C ARG A 127 -1.83 10.92 -1.25
N PHE A 128 -1.47 9.73 -1.72
CA PHE A 128 -1.69 9.32 -3.11
C PHE A 128 -3.18 9.41 -3.47
N ASN A 129 -4.03 8.81 -2.66
CA ASN A 129 -5.47 8.81 -2.87
C ASN A 129 -6.06 10.24 -2.84
N HIS A 130 -5.51 11.12 -1.98
CA HIS A 130 -5.91 12.52 -1.93
C HIS A 130 -5.49 13.31 -3.17
N VAL A 131 -4.26 13.13 -3.65
CA VAL A 131 -3.70 13.89 -4.77
C VAL A 131 -4.25 13.39 -6.10
N TYR A 132 -4.22 12.08 -6.33
CA TYR A 132 -4.52 11.48 -7.62
C TYR A 132 -5.88 10.81 -7.72
N GLY A 133 -6.50 10.51 -6.60
CA GLY A 133 -7.79 9.81 -6.56
C GLY A 133 -8.98 10.70 -6.92
N LYS A 134 -8.82 12.02 -6.95
CA LYS A 134 -9.94 12.96 -7.16
C LYS A 134 -10.31 13.06 -8.64
N GLU A 135 -11.58 12.82 -8.91
CA GLU A 135 -12.24 13.14 -10.17
C GLU A 135 -12.97 14.48 -10.02
N PRO A 136 -12.96 15.40 -11.03
CA PRO A 136 -13.75 16.63 -10.96
C PRO A 136 -15.24 16.34 -10.66
N GLY A 137 -15.78 17.00 -9.64
CA GLY A 137 -17.15 16.76 -9.15
C GLY A 137 -17.36 15.37 -8.55
N PHE A 138 -16.30 14.75 -8.01
CA PHE A 138 -16.34 13.38 -7.47
C PHE A 138 -17.46 13.17 -6.44
N GLU A 139 -17.58 14.09 -5.48
CA GLU A 139 -18.61 13.97 -4.42
C GLU A 139 -20.03 14.03 -4.98
N ASP A 140 -20.29 14.94 -5.91
CA ASP A 140 -21.62 15.09 -6.51
C ASP A 140 -21.94 13.86 -7.38
N LYS A 141 -20.96 13.36 -8.13
CA LYS A 141 -21.08 12.12 -8.90
C LYS A 141 -21.29 10.89 -8.00
N ALA A 142 -20.64 10.84 -6.85
CA ALA A 142 -20.83 9.76 -5.87
C ALA A 142 -22.23 9.84 -5.23
N ARG A 143 -22.70 11.03 -4.86
CA ARG A 143 -24.05 11.24 -4.36
C ARG A 143 -25.12 10.87 -5.42
N ALA A 144 -24.91 11.29 -6.66
CA ALA A 144 -25.77 10.89 -7.77
C ALA A 144 -25.77 9.38 -8.00
N ALA A 145 -24.61 8.71 -7.87
CA ALA A 145 -24.53 7.25 -7.95
C ALA A 145 -25.30 6.58 -6.79
N ALA A 146 -25.21 7.13 -5.56
CA ALA A 146 -25.93 6.60 -4.41
C ALA A 146 -27.47 6.65 -4.61
N THR A 147 -27.98 7.72 -5.21
CA THR A 147 -29.44 7.82 -5.49
C THR A 147 -29.98 6.73 -6.41
N LYS A 148 -29.13 6.15 -7.29
CA LYS A 148 -29.51 5.04 -8.16
C LYS A 148 -29.86 3.76 -7.39
N MET A 149 -29.40 3.62 -6.15
CA MET A 149 -29.75 2.47 -5.28
C MET A 149 -31.17 2.57 -4.69
N GLY A 150 -31.85 3.69 -4.89
CA GLY A 150 -33.12 4.00 -4.27
C GLY A 150 -32.95 4.61 -2.87
N SER A 151 -33.93 5.39 -2.42
CA SER A 151 -33.82 6.24 -1.21
C SER A 151 -33.46 5.47 0.06
N ARG A 152 -34.04 4.28 0.28
CA ARG A 152 -33.77 3.46 1.47
C ARG A 152 -32.34 2.97 1.54
N LYS A 153 -31.81 2.44 0.43
CA LYS A 153 -30.43 1.91 0.36
C LYS A 153 -29.39 3.03 0.35
N ALA A 154 -29.69 4.14 -0.32
CA ALA A 154 -28.83 5.33 -0.28
C ALA A 154 -28.67 5.89 1.13
N ARG A 155 -29.76 5.91 1.93
CA ARG A 155 -29.71 6.32 3.33
C ARG A 155 -28.89 5.36 4.18
N LEU A 156 -29.14 4.06 4.05
CA LEU A 156 -28.34 3.04 4.76
C LEU A 156 -26.85 3.15 4.42
N TYR A 157 -26.53 3.34 3.15
CA TYR A 157 -25.14 3.52 2.72
C TYR A 157 -24.50 4.77 3.37
N ALA A 158 -25.24 5.89 3.44
CA ALA A 158 -24.76 7.10 4.08
C ALA A 158 -24.51 6.91 5.58
N GLU A 159 -25.42 6.22 6.29
CA GLU A 159 -25.28 5.89 7.71
C GLU A 159 -24.04 4.99 7.97
N LEU A 160 -23.85 3.94 7.16
CA LEU A 160 -22.70 3.05 7.28
C LEU A 160 -21.38 3.79 6.98
N ARG A 161 -21.39 4.67 5.97
CA ARG A 161 -20.23 5.51 5.64
C ARG A 161 -19.84 6.42 6.81
N THR A 162 -20.82 7.08 7.43
CA THR A 162 -20.58 7.97 8.58
C THR A 162 -20.00 7.18 9.75
N ARG A 163 -20.55 6.03 10.09
CA ARG A 163 -20.02 5.16 11.16
C ARG A 163 -18.57 4.77 10.89
N TYR A 164 -18.26 4.36 9.67
CA TYR A 164 -16.89 4.00 9.31
C TYR A 164 -15.95 5.20 9.37
N GLN A 165 -16.32 6.34 8.76
CA GLN A 165 -15.42 7.49 8.65
C GLN A 165 -15.22 8.25 9.97
N GLU A 166 -16.23 8.31 10.83
CA GLU A 166 -16.17 9.07 12.08
C GLU A 166 -15.77 8.20 13.28
N GLN A 167 -16.10 6.91 13.26
CA GLN A 167 -15.92 6.01 14.40
C GLN A 167 -14.92 4.88 14.13
N GLY A 168 -14.45 4.73 12.89
CA GLY A 168 -13.56 3.63 12.50
C GLY A 168 -14.22 2.25 12.52
N ASP A 169 -15.56 2.20 12.35
CA ASP A 169 -16.34 0.96 12.44
C ASP A 169 -16.11 0.07 11.20
N ASP A 170 -15.27 -0.95 11.35
CA ASP A 170 -14.94 -1.89 10.27
C ASP A 170 -16.14 -2.77 9.87
N GLU A 171 -17.06 -3.06 10.79
CA GLU A 171 -18.29 -3.81 10.46
C GLU A 171 -19.20 -2.97 9.55
N ALA A 172 -19.29 -1.68 9.79
CA ALA A 172 -20.00 -0.76 8.91
C ALA A 172 -19.36 -0.66 7.52
N LEU A 173 -18.03 -0.71 7.43
CA LEU A 173 -17.31 -0.76 6.16
C LEU A 173 -17.69 -2.02 5.36
N GLU A 174 -17.60 -3.19 5.97
CA GLU A 174 -17.91 -4.45 5.29
C GLU A 174 -19.41 -4.54 4.92
N ALA A 175 -20.31 -4.05 5.78
CA ALA A 175 -21.73 -3.99 5.46
C ALA A 175 -22.04 -3.05 4.27
N ALA A 176 -21.35 -1.89 4.21
CA ALA A 176 -21.51 -0.97 3.08
C ALA A 176 -20.96 -1.58 1.78
N ARG A 177 -19.85 -2.30 1.83
CA ARG A 177 -19.27 -3.02 0.68
C ARG A 177 -20.21 -4.10 0.17
N ALA A 178 -20.77 -4.91 1.06
CA ALA A 178 -21.78 -5.93 0.71
C ALA A 178 -22.99 -5.27 0.04
N LEU A 179 -23.51 -4.20 0.62
CA LEU A 179 -24.63 -3.44 0.05
C LEU A 179 -24.33 -2.96 -1.38
N LEU A 180 -23.13 -2.45 -1.66
CA LEU A 180 -22.74 -1.99 -3.00
C LEU A 180 -22.59 -3.14 -4.00
N ASN A 181 -22.07 -4.28 -3.56
CA ASN A 181 -21.89 -5.45 -4.41
C ASN A 181 -23.21 -6.07 -4.86
N GLU A 182 -24.24 -6.02 -4.04
CA GLU A 182 -25.58 -6.53 -4.35
C GLU A 182 -26.36 -5.67 -5.36
N GLN A 183 -25.89 -4.43 -5.64
CA GLN A 183 -26.64 -3.53 -6.53
C GLN A 183 -26.41 -3.89 -8.01
N GLN A 184 -27.45 -4.32 -8.71
CA GLN A 184 -27.39 -4.61 -10.14
C GLN A 184 -27.53 -3.35 -11.02
N ASN A 185 -28.13 -2.30 -10.51
CA ASN A 185 -28.40 -1.04 -11.22
C ASN A 185 -27.25 -0.02 -11.17
N LEU A 186 -26.14 -0.36 -10.54
CA LEU A 186 -24.94 0.46 -10.53
C LEU A 186 -23.99 0.05 -11.66
N SER A 187 -23.56 1.02 -12.46
CA SER A 187 -22.46 0.79 -13.40
C SER A 187 -21.15 0.51 -12.64
N MET A 188 -20.17 -0.08 -13.32
CA MET A 188 -18.82 -0.29 -12.75
C MET A 188 -18.21 1.02 -12.24
N GLY A 189 -18.34 2.11 -13.02
CA GLY A 189 -17.86 3.42 -12.60
C GLY A 189 -18.59 4.02 -11.40
N ASP A 190 -19.91 3.75 -11.26
CA ASP A 190 -20.66 4.17 -10.07
C ASP A 190 -20.21 3.41 -8.82
N ARG A 191 -19.96 2.09 -8.94
CA ARG A 191 -19.46 1.27 -7.84
C ARG A 191 -18.07 1.73 -7.39
N GLU A 192 -17.15 1.97 -8.33
CA GLU A 192 -15.81 2.49 -8.02
C GLU A 192 -15.88 3.83 -7.27
N ARG A 193 -16.77 4.74 -7.71
CA ARG A 193 -16.97 6.03 -7.02
C ARG A 193 -17.53 5.85 -5.61
N LEU A 194 -18.51 4.96 -5.44
CA LEU A 194 -19.11 4.71 -4.13
C LEU A 194 -18.13 4.00 -3.17
N PHE A 195 -17.34 3.04 -3.65
CA PHE A 195 -16.25 2.49 -2.86
C PHE A 195 -15.23 3.56 -2.47
N GLY A 196 -14.84 4.42 -3.42
CA GLY A 196 -13.97 5.56 -3.16
C GLY A 196 -14.53 6.52 -2.13
N TYR A 197 -15.79 6.88 -2.25
CA TYR A 197 -16.49 7.80 -1.37
C TYR A 197 -16.70 7.21 0.04
N LEU A 198 -16.96 5.90 0.14
CA LEU A 198 -17.08 5.18 1.41
C LEU A 198 -15.81 5.29 2.26
N GLU A 199 -14.66 5.15 1.63
CA GLU A 199 -13.37 5.12 2.33
C GLU A 199 -12.68 6.51 2.39
N GLY A 200 -13.38 7.59 2.07
CA GLY A 200 -12.84 8.95 2.13
C GLY A 200 -11.83 9.31 1.03
N GLY A 201 -11.66 8.45 0.03
CA GLY A 201 -10.78 8.67 -1.13
C GLY A 201 -11.52 9.16 -2.36
N GLY A 202 -10.82 9.15 -3.51
CA GLY A 202 -11.38 9.41 -4.83
C GLY A 202 -11.70 8.12 -5.59
N ARG A 203 -11.90 8.23 -6.90
CA ARG A 203 -12.17 7.09 -7.77
C ARG A 203 -10.99 6.12 -7.90
N VAL A 204 -9.76 6.68 -7.98
CA VAL A 204 -8.53 5.90 -8.05
C VAL A 204 -7.93 5.76 -6.67
N LYS A 205 -7.49 4.56 -6.30
CA LYS A 205 -6.88 4.27 -5.00
C LYS A 205 -5.74 3.28 -5.13
N ILE A 206 -4.74 3.48 -4.28
CA ILE A 206 -3.75 2.46 -3.94
C ILE A 206 -3.88 2.12 -2.46
N GLY A 207 -3.91 0.85 -2.13
CA GLY A 207 -4.00 0.38 -0.76
C GLY A 207 -5.22 0.85 0.02
N ARG A 208 -5.28 0.50 1.30
CA ARG A 208 -6.20 1.07 2.29
C ARG A 208 -5.45 2.15 3.08
N ALA A 209 -6.07 3.30 3.21
CA ALA A 209 -5.56 4.33 4.11
C ALA A 209 -5.87 3.96 5.56
#